data_d581d5bdacf510f9111f07b6efe184b5
#
_entry.id   d581d5bdacf510f9111f07b6efe184b5
#
_cell.length_a   1.000
_cell.length_b   1.000
_cell.length_c   1.000
_cell.angle_alpha   90.00
_cell.angle_beta   90.00
_cell.angle_gamma   90.00
#
_symmetry.space_group_name_H-M   'P 1'
#
loop_
_entity.id
_entity.type
_entity.pdbx_description
1 polymer ?
#
loop_
_entity_poly.entity_id
_entity_poly.type
_entity_poly.pdbx_seq_one_letter_code
_entity_poly.pdbx_strand_id
1 'polypeptide(L)'
;MNIGNIFGIAFKAIWINKSRSFLTTLGVIIGVGSVVMLTSIGNGLQAYVTEQFDQLGANTILVFPGNIFGEGGGFSRENQTNAIANSKLEMRDVRAIQGLREYVDKAIPCITQSDNISYRTEDKFVTIIGSTHDYLEVQSNIKTAKGRFFSKTEDASKDRVIVLGHDVADELFGQIDPIGKKIKLGNQTYTVVGVQEKA
;
A
#
# COMPACT_ATOMS: atom_id res chain seq x y z
N MET A 1 -46.27 45.68 -2.56
CA MET A 1 -46.63 44.25 -2.38
C MET A 1 -45.66 43.69 -1.38
N ASN A 2 -46.12 43.34 -0.14
CA ASN A 2 -45.19 42.89 0.93
C ASN A 2 -44.69 41.48 0.60
N ILE A 3 -43.37 41.31 0.62
CA ILE A 3 -42.68 40.01 0.38
C ILE A 3 -43.23 38.92 1.26
N GLY A 4 -43.63 39.20 2.52
CA GLY A 4 -44.27 38.26 3.45
C GLY A 4 -45.60 37.66 2.96
N ASN A 5 -46.41 38.46 2.24
CA ASN A 5 -47.68 37.96 1.69
C ASN A 5 -47.46 36.99 0.54
N ILE A 6 -46.37 37.19 -0.25
CA ILE A 6 -46.03 36.28 -1.37
C ILE A 6 -45.62 34.89 -0.82
N PHE A 7 -44.78 34.86 0.21
CA PHE A 7 -44.40 33.62 0.89
C PHE A 7 -45.59 32.90 1.50
N GLY A 8 -46.51 33.63 2.12
CA GLY A 8 -47.73 33.06 2.71
C GLY A 8 -48.65 32.40 1.68
N ILE A 9 -48.83 33.07 0.52
CA ILE A 9 -49.66 32.52 -0.59
C ILE A 9 -48.97 31.28 -1.20
N ALA A 10 -47.62 31.33 -1.42
CA ALA A 10 -46.89 30.20 -1.94
C ALA A 10 -46.95 28.97 -1.02
N PHE A 11 -46.78 29.17 0.29
CA PHE A 11 -46.90 28.08 1.27
C PHE A 11 -48.29 27.47 1.33
N LYS A 12 -49.33 28.29 1.28
CA LYS A 12 -50.71 27.82 1.23
C LYS A 12 -51.02 27.04 -0.06
N ALA A 13 -50.49 27.46 -1.21
CA ALA A 13 -50.64 26.73 -2.47
C ALA A 13 -49.96 25.36 -2.45
N ILE A 14 -48.80 25.22 -1.82
CA ILE A 14 -48.10 23.92 -1.61
C ILE A 14 -48.91 23.02 -0.71
N TRP A 15 -49.50 23.57 0.36
CA TRP A 15 -50.30 22.78 1.31
C TRP A 15 -51.63 22.27 0.77
N ILE A 16 -52.29 23.05 -0.11
CA ILE A 16 -53.53 22.65 -0.78
C ILE A 16 -53.26 21.47 -1.76
N ASN A 17 -52.10 21.46 -2.43
CA ASN A 17 -51.76 20.42 -3.39
C ASN A 17 -50.64 19.51 -2.86
N LYS A 18 -50.66 19.14 -1.60
CA LYS A 18 -49.57 18.44 -0.89
C LYS A 18 -49.06 17.16 -1.61
N SER A 19 -49.93 16.34 -2.18
CA SER A 19 -49.53 15.13 -2.90
C SER A 19 -48.70 15.43 -4.15
N ARG A 20 -49.13 16.44 -4.93
CA ARG A 20 -48.37 16.83 -6.14
C ARG A 20 -47.04 17.47 -5.78
N SER A 21 -47.03 18.37 -4.79
CA SER A 21 -45.80 19.01 -4.32
C SER A 21 -44.84 17.99 -3.72
N PHE A 22 -45.32 17.03 -2.97
CA PHE A 22 -44.51 15.95 -2.42
C PHE A 22 -43.88 15.10 -3.52
N LEU A 23 -44.67 14.65 -4.51
CA LEU A 23 -44.17 13.81 -5.60
C LEU A 23 -43.15 14.54 -6.46
N THR A 24 -43.37 15.82 -6.77
CA THR A 24 -42.40 16.60 -7.55
C THR A 24 -41.10 16.85 -6.77
N THR A 25 -41.20 17.21 -5.49
CA THR A 25 -40.03 17.41 -4.63
C THR A 25 -39.26 16.10 -4.45
N LEU A 26 -39.97 14.98 -4.25
CA LEU A 26 -39.35 13.65 -4.14
C LEU A 26 -38.59 13.29 -5.42
N GLY A 27 -39.18 13.55 -6.59
CA GLY A 27 -38.52 13.32 -7.88
C GLY A 27 -37.22 14.14 -8.04
N VAL A 28 -37.27 15.42 -7.64
CA VAL A 28 -36.06 16.29 -7.67
C VAL A 28 -35.00 15.80 -6.68
N ILE A 29 -35.39 15.45 -5.44
CA ILE A 29 -34.47 14.94 -4.42
C ILE A 29 -33.80 13.67 -4.90
N ILE A 30 -34.55 12.71 -5.43
CA ILE A 30 -33.98 11.47 -5.95
C ILE A 30 -33.06 11.74 -7.15
N GLY A 31 -33.48 12.59 -8.09
CA GLY A 31 -32.70 12.93 -9.28
C GLY A 31 -31.38 13.61 -8.92
N VAL A 32 -31.41 14.67 -8.14
CA VAL A 32 -30.20 15.38 -7.71
C VAL A 32 -29.36 14.52 -6.77
N GLY A 33 -30.00 13.83 -5.82
CA GLY A 33 -29.33 12.97 -4.87
C GLY A 33 -28.56 11.84 -5.55
N SER A 34 -29.12 11.19 -6.56
CA SER A 34 -28.44 10.13 -7.32
C SER A 34 -27.22 10.65 -8.08
N VAL A 35 -27.29 11.84 -8.69
CA VAL A 35 -26.13 12.45 -9.37
C VAL A 35 -25.03 12.81 -8.39
N VAL A 36 -25.38 13.42 -7.25
CA VAL A 36 -24.40 13.78 -6.21
C VAL A 36 -23.75 12.51 -5.63
N MET A 37 -24.53 11.48 -5.38
CA MET A 37 -24.00 10.20 -4.85
C MET A 37 -23.05 9.54 -5.85
N LEU A 38 -23.42 9.50 -7.14
CA LEU A 38 -22.57 8.91 -8.17
C LEU A 38 -21.25 9.68 -8.36
N THR A 39 -21.33 11.01 -8.38
CA THR A 39 -20.12 11.84 -8.49
C THR A 39 -19.24 11.74 -7.26
N SER A 40 -19.80 11.64 -6.06
CA SER A 40 -19.05 11.47 -4.81
C SER A 40 -18.33 10.12 -4.77
N ILE A 41 -18.99 9.04 -5.21
CA ILE A 41 -18.36 7.71 -5.33
C ILE A 41 -17.23 7.75 -6.36
N GLY A 42 -17.45 8.40 -7.52
CA GLY A 42 -16.43 8.53 -8.56
C GLY A 42 -15.18 9.27 -8.09
N ASN A 43 -15.37 10.40 -7.42
CA ASN A 43 -14.26 11.18 -6.85
C ASN A 43 -13.54 10.43 -5.72
N GLY A 44 -14.29 9.74 -4.86
CA GLY A 44 -13.72 8.92 -3.79
C GLY A 44 -12.88 7.76 -4.33
N LEU A 45 -13.36 7.07 -5.36
CA LEU A 45 -12.61 6.02 -6.03
C LEU A 45 -11.35 6.54 -6.71
N GLN A 46 -11.45 7.68 -7.39
CA GLN A 46 -10.29 8.32 -8.03
C GLN A 46 -9.22 8.69 -6.99
N ALA A 47 -9.61 9.31 -5.87
CA ALA A 47 -8.70 9.65 -4.78
C ALA A 47 -8.04 8.40 -4.20
N TYR A 48 -8.82 7.36 -3.91
CA TYR A 48 -8.32 6.08 -3.41
C TYR A 48 -7.30 5.44 -4.36
N VAL A 49 -7.60 5.38 -5.66
CA VAL A 49 -6.68 4.82 -6.66
C VAL A 49 -5.40 5.65 -6.76
N THR A 50 -5.51 6.98 -6.76
CA THR A 50 -4.33 7.88 -6.80
C THR A 50 -3.45 7.65 -5.57
N GLU A 51 -4.04 7.55 -4.38
CA GLU A 51 -3.30 7.29 -3.14
C GLU A 51 -2.58 5.93 -3.17
N GLN A 52 -3.21 4.89 -3.73
CA GLN A 52 -2.56 3.58 -3.91
C GLN A 52 -1.35 3.66 -4.86
N PHE A 53 -1.44 4.46 -5.92
CA PHE A 53 -0.29 4.66 -6.83
C PHE A 53 0.81 5.52 -6.18
N ASP A 54 0.46 6.53 -5.41
CA ASP A 54 1.42 7.36 -4.69
C ASP A 54 2.21 6.55 -3.64
N GLN A 55 1.56 5.56 -3.03
CA GLN A 55 2.21 4.61 -2.11
C GLN A 55 3.24 3.70 -2.79
N LEU A 56 3.10 3.42 -4.07
CA LEU A 56 4.08 2.64 -4.84
C LEU A 56 5.36 3.45 -5.16
N GLY A 57 5.37 4.73 -4.87
CA GLY A 57 6.46 5.66 -5.17
C GLY A 57 6.32 6.28 -6.57
N ALA A 58 6.23 7.61 -6.63
CA ALA A 58 6.24 8.33 -7.89
C ALA A 58 7.54 8.01 -8.66
N ASN A 59 7.40 7.71 -9.96
CA ASN A 59 8.52 7.34 -10.85
C ASN A 59 9.20 5.99 -10.55
N THR A 60 8.55 5.06 -9.84
CA THR A 60 9.08 3.72 -9.62
C THR A 60 8.63 2.76 -10.71
N ILE A 61 9.58 2.06 -11.34
CA ILE A 61 9.32 1.00 -12.31
C ILE A 61 9.60 -0.34 -11.64
N LEU A 62 8.60 -1.20 -11.62
CA LEU A 62 8.73 -2.57 -11.12
C LEU A 62 9.00 -3.51 -12.30
N VAL A 63 10.12 -4.21 -12.24
CA VAL A 63 10.51 -5.20 -13.24
C VAL A 63 10.30 -6.60 -12.68
N PHE A 64 9.35 -7.32 -13.25
CA PHE A 64 9.04 -8.70 -12.86
C PHE A 64 9.60 -9.68 -13.87
N PRO A 65 10.06 -10.86 -13.43
CA PRO A 65 10.46 -11.91 -14.35
C PRO A 65 9.22 -12.52 -15.03
N GLY A 66 9.29 -12.69 -16.35
CA GLY A 66 8.24 -13.39 -17.13
C GLY A 66 6.92 -12.60 -17.26
N ASN A 67 5.85 -13.31 -17.61
CA ASN A 67 4.54 -12.73 -17.83
C ASN A 67 3.66 -12.91 -16.56
N ILE A 68 3.44 -11.81 -15.85
CA ILE A 68 2.59 -11.76 -14.65
C ILE A 68 1.10 -11.53 -14.97
N PHE A 69 0.79 -11.22 -16.23
CA PHE A 69 -0.59 -11.02 -16.69
C PHE A 69 -1.13 -12.32 -17.28
N GLY A 70 -2.37 -12.66 -16.96
CA GLY A 70 -3.08 -13.79 -17.57
C GLY A 70 -3.53 -13.50 -19.01
N GLU A 71 -4.05 -14.49 -19.72
CA GLU A 71 -4.54 -14.38 -21.10
C GLU A 71 -5.66 -13.34 -21.31
N GLY A 72 -6.24 -12.78 -20.25
CA GLY A 72 -7.21 -11.69 -20.30
C GLY A 72 -6.66 -10.32 -19.92
N GLY A 73 -5.33 -10.13 -19.80
CA GLY A 73 -4.69 -8.88 -19.42
C GLY A 73 -4.82 -8.54 -17.93
N GLY A 74 -5.44 -9.41 -17.13
CA GLY A 74 -5.57 -9.27 -15.68
C GLY A 74 -4.34 -9.79 -14.93
N PHE A 75 -4.09 -9.22 -13.74
CA PHE A 75 -3.03 -9.68 -12.84
C PHE A 75 -3.34 -11.09 -12.33
N SER A 76 -2.47 -12.06 -12.62
CA SER A 76 -2.63 -13.45 -12.22
C SER A 76 -1.63 -13.81 -11.11
N ARG A 77 -2.14 -14.16 -9.93
CA ARG A 77 -1.32 -14.59 -8.80
C ARG A 77 -0.54 -15.89 -9.09
N GLU A 78 -1.15 -16.80 -9.85
CA GLU A 78 -0.52 -18.05 -10.25
C GLU A 78 0.64 -17.79 -11.22
N ASN A 79 0.43 -16.95 -12.24
CA ASN A 79 1.48 -16.55 -13.18
C ASN A 79 2.61 -15.81 -12.46
N GLN A 80 2.30 -14.96 -11.48
CA GLN A 80 3.30 -14.29 -10.66
C GLN A 80 4.17 -15.28 -9.88
N THR A 81 3.55 -16.27 -9.24
CA THR A 81 4.28 -17.30 -8.47
C THR A 81 5.20 -18.10 -9.39
N ASN A 82 4.70 -18.52 -10.55
CA ASN A 82 5.48 -19.25 -11.55
C ASN A 82 6.60 -18.39 -12.15
N ALA A 83 6.34 -17.11 -12.40
CA ALA A 83 7.33 -16.18 -12.93
C ALA A 83 8.47 -15.94 -11.92
N ILE A 84 8.15 -15.79 -10.64
CA ILE A 84 9.16 -15.65 -9.57
C ILE A 84 9.97 -16.93 -9.41
N ALA A 85 9.33 -18.10 -9.39
CA ALA A 85 10.00 -19.40 -9.25
C ALA A 85 10.95 -19.71 -10.42
N ASN A 86 10.62 -19.26 -11.62
CA ASN A 86 11.42 -19.44 -12.84
C ASN A 86 12.22 -18.19 -13.23
N SER A 87 12.44 -17.26 -12.30
CA SER A 87 13.14 -16.01 -12.56
C SER A 87 14.56 -16.27 -13.08
N LYS A 88 14.88 -15.58 -14.17
CA LYS A 88 16.24 -15.49 -14.72
C LYS A 88 16.89 -14.14 -14.47
N LEU A 89 16.24 -13.28 -13.68
CA LEU A 89 16.83 -12.00 -13.28
C LEU A 89 18.00 -12.24 -12.33
N GLU A 90 19.11 -11.65 -12.62
CA GLU A 90 20.35 -11.76 -11.84
C GLU A 90 20.87 -10.40 -11.40
N MET A 91 21.78 -10.38 -10.44
CA MET A 91 22.45 -9.15 -10.00
C MET A 91 23.19 -8.40 -11.10
N ARG A 92 23.56 -9.07 -12.20
CA ARG A 92 24.14 -8.42 -13.37
C ARG A 92 23.13 -7.50 -14.08
N ASP A 93 21.84 -7.90 -14.10
CA ASP A 93 20.78 -7.13 -14.75
C ASP A 93 20.49 -5.85 -13.95
N VAL A 94 20.51 -5.93 -12.61
CA VAL A 94 20.43 -4.75 -11.72
C VAL A 94 21.57 -3.78 -12.03
N ARG A 95 22.81 -4.28 -12.16
CA ARG A 95 23.98 -3.44 -12.49
C ARG A 95 23.88 -2.81 -13.88
N ALA A 96 23.33 -3.55 -14.85
CA ALA A 96 23.11 -3.02 -16.20
C ALA A 96 22.11 -1.84 -16.17
N ILE A 97 21.00 -1.98 -15.41
CA ILE A 97 20.02 -0.92 -15.23
C ILE A 97 20.62 0.28 -14.49
N GLN A 98 21.39 0.03 -13.42
CA GLN A 98 22.12 1.09 -12.70
C GLN A 98 23.15 1.84 -13.59
N GLY A 99 23.61 1.21 -14.66
CA GLY A 99 24.48 1.83 -15.66
C GLY A 99 23.77 2.91 -16.50
N LEU A 100 22.45 2.92 -16.56
CA LEU A 100 21.64 3.89 -17.31
C LEU A 100 21.39 5.17 -16.50
N ARG A 101 22.46 5.79 -16.00
CA ARG A 101 22.41 6.94 -15.07
C ARG A 101 21.67 8.17 -15.58
N GLU A 102 21.44 8.28 -16.87
CA GLU A 102 20.69 9.38 -17.48
C GLU A 102 19.17 9.24 -17.21
N TYR A 103 18.67 7.99 -17.04
CA TYR A 103 17.24 7.68 -16.94
C TYR A 103 16.89 7.04 -15.61
N VAL A 104 17.84 6.43 -14.91
CA VAL A 104 17.62 5.66 -13.68
C VAL A 104 18.52 6.21 -12.58
N ASP A 105 17.92 6.76 -11.55
CA ASP A 105 18.63 7.24 -10.37
C ASP A 105 19.14 6.04 -9.54
N LYS A 106 18.25 5.11 -9.22
CA LYS A 106 18.55 3.89 -8.45
C LYS A 106 17.80 2.68 -8.98
N ALA A 107 18.45 1.53 -8.92
CA ALA A 107 17.81 0.24 -9.15
C ALA A 107 18.21 -0.71 -8.02
N ILE A 108 17.24 -1.37 -7.42
CA ILE A 108 17.43 -2.29 -6.30
C ILE A 108 16.86 -3.67 -6.64
N PRO A 109 17.52 -4.75 -6.24
CA PRO A 109 16.92 -6.07 -6.28
C PRO A 109 15.93 -6.23 -5.14
N CYS A 110 14.80 -6.89 -5.40
CA CYS A 110 13.84 -7.30 -4.38
C CYS A 110 13.53 -8.79 -4.54
N ILE A 111 13.62 -9.54 -3.45
CA ILE A 111 13.19 -10.94 -3.36
C ILE A 111 12.08 -11.00 -2.33
N THR A 112 10.94 -11.56 -2.72
CA THR A 112 9.82 -11.77 -1.80
C THR A 112 9.68 -13.25 -1.52
N GLN A 113 9.67 -13.62 -0.25
CA GLN A 113 9.48 -14.99 0.22
C GLN A 113 8.59 -14.96 1.47
N SER A 114 7.88 -16.04 1.72
CA SER A 114 7.10 -16.21 2.95
C SER A 114 7.69 -17.35 3.77
N ASP A 115 7.86 -17.12 5.06
CA ASP A 115 8.39 -18.10 6.00
C ASP A 115 7.89 -17.83 7.42
N ASN A 116 8.14 -18.74 8.34
CA ASN A 116 7.83 -18.56 9.74
C ASN A 116 8.94 -17.78 10.44
N ILE A 117 8.53 -16.77 11.17
CA ILE A 117 9.38 -16.01 12.09
C ILE A 117 9.00 -16.39 13.51
N SER A 118 10.01 -16.60 14.37
CA SER A 118 9.76 -16.97 15.75
C SER A 118 10.61 -16.18 16.74
N TYR A 119 9.96 -15.85 17.84
CA TYR A 119 10.60 -15.25 19.01
C TYR A 119 10.11 -15.94 20.29
N ARG A 120 10.99 -16.64 20.99
CA ARG A 120 10.64 -17.50 22.16
C ARG A 120 9.60 -18.56 21.79
N THR A 121 8.37 -18.40 22.30
CA THR A 121 7.23 -19.31 22.10
C THR A 121 6.25 -18.84 21.04
N GLU A 122 6.44 -17.63 20.54
CA GLU A 122 5.54 -17.02 19.52
C GLU A 122 6.10 -17.28 18.13
N ASP A 123 5.24 -17.83 17.26
CA ASP A 123 5.54 -18.11 15.86
C ASP A 123 4.54 -17.39 14.96
N LYS A 124 5.00 -16.83 13.87
CA LYS A 124 4.14 -16.18 12.90
C LYS A 124 4.60 -16.42 11.46
N PHE A 125 3.64 -16.68 10.58
CA PHE A 125 3.90 -16.76 9.15
C PHE A 125 3.87 -15.36 8.55
N VAL A 126 4.96 -14.93 7.94
CA VAL A 126 5.16 -13.57 7.45
C VAL A 126 5.69 -13.55 6.03
N THR A 127 5.43 -12.46 5.33
CA THR A 127 6.10 -12.15 4.06
C THR A 127 7.38 -11.37 4.33
N ILE A 128 8.46 -11.83 3.75
CA ILE A 128 9.80 -11.29 3.89
C ILE A 128 10.21 -10.67 2.56
N ILE A 129 10.71 -9.44 2.63
CA ILE A 129 11.30 -8.74 1.48
C ILE A 129 12.80 -8.63 1.72
N GLY A 130 13.58 -9.31 0.92
CA GLY A 130 15.03 -9.17 0.88
C GLY A 130 15.43 -8.12 -0.16
N SER A 131 16.20 -7.12 0.25
CA SER A 131 16.66 -6.03 -0.62
C SER A 131 17.99 -5.46 -0.12
N THR A 132 18.46 -4.38 -0.74
CA THR A 132 19.69 -3.67 -0.37
C THR A 132 19.41 -2.49 0.57
N HIS A 133 20.48 -1.88 1.11
CA HIS A 133 20.37 -0.71 2.00
C HIS A 133 19.68 0.50 1.36
N ASP A 134 19.65 0.60 0.03
CA ASP A 134 18.97 1.67 -0.73
C ASP A 134 17.45 1.50 -0.80
N TYR A 135 16.88 0.46 -0.18
CA TYR A 135 15.45 0.14 -0.25
C TYR A 135 14.56 1.32 0.17
N LEU A 136 14.88 2.01 1.27
CA LEU A 136 14.10 3.16 1.73
C LEU A 136 14.20 4.38 0.83
N GLU A 137 15.24 4.51 0.04
CA GLU A 137 15.39 5.62 -0.90
C GLU A 137 14.51 5.42 -2.13
N VAL A 138 14.30 4.16 -2.53
CA VAL A 138 13.38 3.80 -3.62
C VAL A 138 11.93 3.71 -3.13
N GLN A 139 11.72 3.16 -1.93
CA GLN A 139 10.42 3.03 -1.28
C GLN A 139 10.24 4.13 -0.23
N SER A 140 10.04 5.36 -0.68
CA SER A 140 10.00 6.57 0.18
C SER A 140 8.78 6.62 1.12
N ASN A 141 7.76 5.80 0.89
CA ASN A 141 6.58 5.68 1.74
C ASN A 141 6.84 4.86 3.01
N ILE A 142 7.93 4.09 3.08
CA ILE A 142 8.27 3.28 4.24
C ILE A 142 9.13 4.09 5.20
N LYS A 143 8.63 4.28 6.42
CA LYS A 143 9.35 4.97 7.49
C LYS A 143 9.65 4.03 8.64
N THR A 144 10.70 4.34 9.38
CA THR A 144 11.10 3.58 10.57
C THR A 144 10.57 4.28 11.82
N ALA A 145 9.70 3.60 12.59
CA ALA A 145 9.13 4.09 13.84
C ALA A 145 10.13 3.98 15.00
N LYS A 146 10.89 2.88 15.07
CA LYS A 146 11.89 2.62 16.12
C LYS A 146 13.16 2.06 15.51
N GLY A 147 14.30 2.41 16.09
CA GLY A 147 15.59 1.94 15.62
C GLY A 147 16.02 2.59 14.31
N ARG A 148 16.53 1.81 13.38
CA ARG A 148 17.04 2.26 12.09
C ARG A 148 16.87 1.17 11.03
N PHE A 149 17.02 1.54 9.78
CA PHE A 149 17.20 0.58 8.69
C PHE A 149 18.64 0.05 8.68
N PHE A 150 18.89 -1.04 8.00
CA PHE A 150 20.26 -1.58 7.90
C PHE A 150 21.13 -0.70 7.01
N SER A 151 22.39 -0.62 7.40
CA SER A 151 23.38 0.25 6.78
C SER A 151 24.05 -0.42 5.57
N LYS A 152 24.71 0.41 4.75
CA LYS A 152 25.56 -0.05 3.64
C LYS A 152 26.64 -1.04 4.08
N THR A 153 27.18 -0.87 5.26
CA THR A 153 28.21 -1.77 5.82
C THR A 153 27.63 -3.14 6.13
N GLU A 154 26.46 -3.18 6.78
CA GLU A 154 25.74 -4.43 7.11
C GLU A 154 25.30 -5.17 5.85
N ASP A 155 24.83 -4.44 4.81
CA ASP A 155 24.54 -4.99 3.50
C ASP A 155 25.77 -5.59 2.83
N ALA A 156 26.88 -4.85 2.80
CA ALA A 156 28.14 -5.33 2.20
C ALA A 156 28.74 -6.54 2.94
N SER A 157 28.62 -6.56 4.28
CA SER A 157 29.07 -7.68 5.14
C SER A 157 28.11 -8.86 5.10
N LYS A 158 26.91 -8.69 4.54
CA LYS A 158 25.80 -9.66 4.56
C LYS A 158 25.41 -10.03 5.99
N ASP A 159 25.36 -9.03 6.86
CA ASP A 159 24.99 -9.23 8.26
C ASP A 159 23.54 -9.68 8.36
N ARG A 160 23.27 -10.54 9.34
CA ARG A 160 21.92 -11.06 9.59
C ARG A 160 21.12 -10.08 10.43
N VAL A 161 20.70 -8.99 9.81
CA VAL A 161 19.86 -7.95 10.39
C VAL A 161 18.49 -7.93 9.74
N ILE A 162 17.47 -7.51 10.49
CA ILE A 162 16.10 -7.44 9.99
C ILE A 162 15.39 -6.20 10.55
N VAL A 163 14.53 -5.63 9.72
CA VAL A 163 13.56 -4.60 10.11
C VAL A 163 12.18 -5.22 10.09
N LEU A 164 11.46 -5.12 11.18
CA LEU A 164 10.13 -5.71 11.34
C LEU A 164 9.05 -4.72 10.87
N GLY A 165 7.99 -5.23 10.26
CA GLY A 165 6.76 -4.48 10.11
C GLY A 165 6.10 -4.25 11.47
N HIS A 166 5.34 -3.15 11.62
CA HIS A 166 4.69 -2.77 12.87
C HIS A 166 3.87 -3.91 13.48
N ASP A 167 2.96 -4.49 12.71
CA ASP A 167 2.04 -5.53 13.21
C ASP A 167 2.78 -6.81 13.61
N VAL A 168 3.84 -7.16 12.88
CA VAL A 168 4.70 -8.31 13.23
C VAL A 168 5.44 -8.07 14.53
N ALA A 169 5.94 -6.84 14.75
CA ALA A 169 6.62 -6.47 15.98
C ALA A 169 5.66 -6.51 17.18
N ASP A 170 4.45 -5.98 17.03
CA ASP A 170 3.43 -5.98 18.08
C ASP A 170 3.00 -7.40 18.46
N GLU A 171 2.80 -8.28 17.48
CA GLU A 171 2.36 -9.64 17.73
C GLU A 171 3.45 -10.53 18.35
N LEU A 172 4.72 -10.39 17.91
CA LEU A 172 5.81 -11.20 18.43
C LEU A 172 6.36 -10.70 19.78
N PHE A 173 6.33 -9.39 20.01
CA PHE A 173 6.99 -8.79 21.16
C PHE A 173 6.03 -8.14 22.16
N GLY A 174 4.80 -7.77 21.74
CA GLY A 174 3.83 -7.06 22.56
C GLY A 174 4.44 -5.78 23.13
N GLN A 175 4.61 -5.72 24.44
CA GLN A 175 5.20 -4.56 25.14
C GLN A 175 6.73 -4.59 25.22
N ILE A 176 7.38 -5.65 24.74
CA ILE A 176 8.84 -5.79 24.82
C ILE A 176 9.47 -5.01 23.68
N ASP A 177 10.52 -4.24 23.95
CA ASP A 177 11.27 -3.56 22.88
C ASP A 177 11.99 -4.60 22.01
N PRO A 178 11.67 -4.64 20.68
CA PRO A 178 12.26 -5.60 19.76
C PRO A 178 13.70 -5.27 19.36
N ILE A 179 14.15 -4.02 19.51
CA ILE A 179 15.48 -3.59 19.02
C ILE A 179 16.60 -4.35 19.73
N GLY A 180 17.55 -4.88 18.94
CA GLY A 180 18.67 -5.69 19.41
C GLY A 180 18.31 -7.12 19.82
N LYS A 181 17.04 -7.51 19.75
CA LYS A 181 16.63 -8.90 20.04
C LYS A 181 16.94 -9.80 18.84
N LYS A 182 17.21 -11.06 19.16
CA LYS A 182 17.44 -12.10 18.17
C LYS A 182 16.14 -12.86 17.90
N ILE A 183 15.77 -12.97 16.64
CA ILE A 183 14.64 -13.75 16.17
C ILE A 183 15.12 -14.86 15.24
N LYS A 184 14.34 -15.90 15.14
CA LYS A 184 14.60 -17.01 14.23
C LYS A 184 13.68 -16.88 13.01
N LEU A 185 14.26 -16.94 11.83
CA LEU A 185 13.57 -16.93 10.56
C LEU A 185 13.97 -18.19 9.79
N GLY A 186 13.06 -19.13 9.68
CA GLY A 186 13.39 -20.47 9.22
C GLY A 186 14.50 -21.09 10.09
N ASN A 187 15.63 -21.43 9.47
CA ASN A 187 16.80 -21.99 10.15
C ASN A 187 17.88 -20.95 10.52
N GLN A 188 17.63 -19.68 10.32
CA GLN A 188 18.62 -18.62 10.51
C GLN A 188 18.19 -17.69 11.64
N THR A 189 19.18 -17.12 12.35
CA THR A 189 18.95 -16.13 13.39
C THR A 189 19.32 -14.75 12.89
N TYR A 190 18.41 -13.79 13.09
CA TYR A 190 18.58 -12.40 12.70
C TYR A 190 18.48 -11.49 13.92
N THR A 191 19.16 -10.35 13.87
CA THR A 191 19.08 -9.30 14.89
C THR A 191 18.12 -8.21 14.41
N VAL A 192 17.14 -7.85 15.21
CA VAL A 192 16.21 -6.76 14.91
C VAL A 192 16.92 -5.43 15.10
N VAL A 193 16.99 -4.61 14.03
CA VAL A 193 17.63 -3.29 14.05
C VAL A 193 16.63 -2.14 13.91
N GLY A 194 15.41 -2.42 13.46
CA GLY A 194 14.36 -1.42 13.33
C GLY A 194 12.96 -2.01 13.28
N VAL A 195 11.97 -1.13 13.44
CA VAL A 195 10.55 -1.42 13.28
C VAL A 195 9.95 -0.33 12.39
N GLN A 196 9.20 -0.72 11.38
CA GLN A 196 8.51 0.21 10.47
C GLN A 196 7.32 0.88 11.16
N GLU A 197 6.96 2.07 10.67
CA GLU A 197 5.69 2.70 11.04
C GLU A 197 4.51 1.85 10.56
N LYS A 198 3.39 2.02 11.22
CA LYS A 198 2.13 1.44 10.76
C LYS A 198 1.72 2.12 9.46
N ALA A 199 1.49 1.33 8.42
CA ALA A 199 1.01 1.81 7.14
C ALA A 199 -0.48 2.20 7.18
#